data_2f8c7519b6cfa904af0b589b964ed63f
#
_entry.id   2f8c7519b6cfa904af0b589b964ed63f
#
_cell.length_a   1.000
_cell.length_b   1.000
_cell.length_c   1.000
_cell.angle_alpha   90.00
_cell.angle_beta   90.00
_cell.angle_gamma   90.00
#
_symmetry.space_group_name_H-M   'P 1'
#
loop_
_entity.id
_entity.type
_entity.pdbx_description
1 polymer ?
#
loop_
_entity_poly.entity_id
_entity_poly.type
_entity_poly.pdbx_seq_one_letter_code
_entity_poly.pdbx_strand_id
1 'polypeptide(L)'
;MLRSDLINSKHVIMILQKSIPFDASSEKPLPGISPLDPDQWLMIDDAYAAQMALRQELITTKRDQVIGIAPAALPAARELLGQVVDYFTRTGAMQHVDGVVQTPDGRRVPLDYDDPMGCMGQIAQNDFAIMEQRGAEHVLTAAVLCFPASWLLAEKFMRGLVGIHDPVDPYNDQIAKRVQRLFDGIQVDRPLWRFNALRYADPALFQPRSMYARRPGEERHTARYLRSERQTLIRLPETRAVVFGIHTFVVDTEA
;
A
#
# COMPACT_ATOMS: atom_id res chain seq x y z
N MET A 1 15.64 45.70 -19.72
CA MET A 1 15.43 44.34 -20.18
C MET A 1 15.80 43.43 -19.02
N LEU A 2 14.89 43.26 -18.07
CA LEU A 2 15.08 42.47 -16.85
C LEU A 2 14.37 41.12 -17.05
N ARG A 3 15.14 40.04 -17.15
CA ARG A 3 14.63 38.68 -17.19
C ARG A 3 14.18 38.31 -15.79
N SER A 4 12.91 38.08 -15.62
CA SER A 4 12.30 37.49 -14.45
C SER A 4 12.48 35.99 -14.49
N ASP A 5 13.53 35.47 -13.85
CA ASP A 5 13.67 34.05 -13.54
C ASP A 5 12.74 33.73 -12.36
N LEU A 6 11.50 33.41 -12.67
CA LEU A 6 10.59 32.76 -11.74
C LEU A 6 11.03 31.30 -11.61
N ILE A 7 11.96 31.05 -10.69
CA ILE A 7 12.24 29.72 -10.20
C ILE A 7 11.02 29.30 -9.38
N ASN A 8 10.15 28.52 -10.00
CA ASN A 8 9.01 27.90 -9.35
C ASN A 8 9.52 26.70 -8.52
N SER A 9 10.12 26.98 -7.36
CA SER A 9 10.47 25.96 -6.39
C SER A 9 9.17 25.44 -5.79
N LYS A 10 8.59 24.37 -6.40
CA LYS A 10 7.61 23.56 -5.72
C LYS A 10 8.27 23.07 -4.44
N HIS A 11 7.88 23.63 -3.31
CA HIS A 11 8.21 23.08 -2.01
C HIS A 11 7.58 21.69 -1.97
N VAL A 12 8.40 20.67 -2.20
CA VAL A 12 7.99 19.29 -1.97
C VAL A 12 7.85 19.18 -0.45
N ILE A 13 6.60 19.12 0.01
CA ILE A 13 6.33 18.89 1.43
C ILE A 13 6.85 17.46 1.72
N MET A 14 7.92 17.38 2.51
CA MET A 14 8.42 16.09 2.98
C MET A 14 7.46 15.55 4.04
N ILE A 15 6.93 14.37 3.81
CA ILE A 15 6.05 13.67 4.74
C ILE A 15 6.87 12.54 5.37
N LEU A 16 7.29 12.74 6.61
CA LEU A 16 8.14 11.81 7.35
C LEU A 16 7.45 11.40 8.64
N GLN A 17 7.63 10.15 9.03
CA GLN A 17 7.32 9.67 10.39
C GLN A 17 8.51 9.88 11.30
N LYS A 18 8.24 9.98 12.61
CA LYS A 18 9.28 10.09 13.65
C LYS A 18 10.06 8.80 13.82
N SER A 19 9.41 7.65 13.64
CA SER A 19 10.03 6.34 13.81
C SER A 19 9.26 5.25 13.06
N ILE A 20 9.94 4.11 12.86
CA ILE A 20 9.32 2.86 12.41
C ILE A 20 9.06 2.01 13.66
N PRO A 21 7.83 1.46 13.88
CA PRO A 21 7.46 0.78 15.12
C PRO A 21 7.96 -0.67 15.22
N PHE A 22 8.94 -1.06 14.41
CA PHE A 22 9.59 -2.37 14.41
C PHE A 22 11.05 -2.24 13.99
N ASP A 23 11.86 -3.27 14.27
CA ASP A 23 13.26 -3.31 13.85
C ASP A 23 13.37 -3.56 12.33
N ALA A 24 13.50 -2.45 11.58
CA ALA A 24 13.63 -2.47 10.12
C ALA A 24 14.99 -2.99 9.62
N SER A 25 15.95 -3.26 10.51
CA SER A 25 17.25 -3.86 10.16
C SER A 25 17.22 -5.39 10.16
N SER A 26 16.21 -5.99 10.76
CA SER A 26 16.05 -7.46 10.87
C SER A 26 15.50 -8.05 9.57
N GLU A 27 16.32 -8.21 8.56
CA GLU A 27 15.93 -8.89 7.32
C GLU A 27 15.67 -10.38 7.54
N LYS A 28 14.54 -10.86 7.03
CA LYS A 28 14.20 -12.29 6.99
C LYS A 28 14.28 -12.81 5.56
N PRO A 29 14.80 -14.05 5.36
CA PRO A 29 14.77 -14.66 4.04
C PRO A 29 13.36 -14.73 3.46
N LEU A 30 13.18 -14.48 2.18
CA LEU A 30 11.88 -14.54 1.50
C LEU A 30 11.21 -15.92 1.68
N PRO A 31 9.90 -15.95 1.95
CA PRO A 31 8.93 -14.85 1.97
C PRO A 31 8.91 -13.98 3.25
N GLY A 32 9.66 -14.33 4.31
CA GLY A 32 9.88 -13.51 5.50
C GLY A 32 8.61 -13.20 6.31
N ILE A 33 7.59 -14.05 6.23
CA ILE A 33 6.25 -13.84 6.78
C ILE A 33 6.17 -14.29 8.25
N SER A 34 5.42 -13.56 9.05
CA SER A 34 5.10 -13.87 10.45
C SER A 34 3.60 -13.74 10.70
N PRO A 35 3.02 -14.46 11.67
CA PRO A 35 1.67 -14.19 12.13
C PRO A 35 1.52 -12.74 12.60
N LEU A 36 0.36 -12.15 12.36
CA LEU A 36 -0.01 -10.81 12.79
C LEU A 36 -1.17 -10.94 13.77
N ASP A 37 -1.11 -10.17 14.85
CA ASP A 37 -2.26 -9.95 15.72
C ASP A 37 -3.36 -9.24 14.91
N PRO A 38 -4.59 -9.79 14.85
CA PRO A 38 -5.69 -9.17 14.12
C PRO A 38 -5.96 -7.71 14.52
N ASP A 39 -5.72 -7.36 15.78
CA ASP A 39 -5.89 -6.00 16.31
C ASP A 39 -4.77 -5.04 15.87
N GLN A 40 -3.77 -5.54 15.16
CA GLN A 40 -2.69 -4.76 14.55
C GLN A 40 -2.74 -4.76 13.02
N TRP A 41 -3.88 -5.11 12.41
CA TRP A 41 -3.99 -5.18 10.95
C TRP A 41 -3.69 -3.83 10.28
N LEU A 42 -4.40 -2.78 10.65
CA LEU A 42 -4.21 -1.44 10.11
C LEU A 42 -3.62 -0.52 11.18
N MET A 43 -2.83 0.44 10.73
CA MET A 43 -2.16 1.40 11.59
C MET A 43 -2.55 2.83 11.22
N ILE A 44 -2.52 3.69 12.23
CA ILE A 44 -2.56 5.14 12.10
C ILE A 44 -1.31 5.66 12.81
N ASP A 45 -0.51 6.46 12.14
CA ASP A 45 0.73 7.02 12.67
C ASP A 45 0.73 8.56 12.67
N ASP A 46 1.84 9.14 13.08
CA ASP A 46 1.99 10.59 13.21
C ASP A 46 2.01 11.36 11.88
N ALA A 47 2.17 10.68 10.75
CA ALA A 47 2.08 11.27 9.42
C ALA A 47 0.66 11.16 8.79
N TYR A 48 -0.34 10.62 9.53
CA TYR A 48 -1.68 10.34 9.00
C TYR A 48 -2.25 11.53 8.21
N ALA A 49 -2.37 12.69 8.82
CA ALA A 49 -3.02 13.85 8.18
C ALA A 49 -2.32 14.26 6.87
N ALA A 50 -0.98 14.29 6.88
CA ALA A 50 -0.19 14.69 5.72
C ALA A 50 -0.24 13.62 4.61
N GLN A 51 -0.14 12.35 4.97
CA GLN A 51 -0.26 11.25 4.00
C GLN A 51 -1.67 11.21 3.39
N MET A 52 -2.72 11.39 4.19
CA MET A 52 -4.09 11.37 3.69
C MET A 52 -4.41 12.57 2.80
N ALA A 53 -3.84 13.74 3.06
CA ALA A 53 -3.94 14.90 2.16
C ALA A 53 -3.30 14.60 0.79
N LEU A 54 -2.11 14.00 0.77
CA LEU A 54 -1.45 13.59 -0.46
C LEU A 54 -2.25 12.50 -1.20
N ARG A 55 -2.80 11.50 -0.48
CA ARG A 55 -3.65 10.47 -1.08
C ARG A 55 -4.88 11.07 -1.75
N GLN A 56 -5.54 12.01 -1.09
CA GLN A 56 -6.69 12.72 -1.65
C GLN A 56 -6.31 13.48 -2.92
N GLU A 57 -5.17 14.18 -2.93
CA GLU A 57 -4.64 14.85 -4.12
C GLU A 57 -4.41 13.86 -5.26
N LEU A 58 -3.73 12.74 -5.00
CA LEU A 58 -3.42 11.73 -6.01
C LEU A 58 -4.68 11.06 -6.57
N ILE A 59 -5.64 10.71 -5.71
CA ILE A 59 -6.92 10.13 -6.12
C ILE A 59 -7.72 11.12 -6.99
N THR A 60 -7.63 12.41 -6.71
CA THR A 60 -8.33 13.44 -7.48
C THR A 60 -7.64 13.75 -8.80
N THR A 61 -6.32 13.85 -8.81
CA THR A 61 -5.56 14.37 -9.95
C THR A 61 -4.91 13.30 -10.83
N LYS A 62 -4.70 12.09 -10.28
CA LYS A 62 -3.99 10.98 -10.92
C LYS A 62 -4.72 9.64 -10.75
N ARG A 63 -6.04 9.68 -10.69
CA ARG A 63 -6.86 8.51 -10.38
C ARG A 63 -6.48 7.25 -11.16
N ASP A 64 -6.34 7.38 -12.47
CA ASP A 64 -6.01 6.25 -13.36
C ASP A 64 -4.62 5.65 -13.11
N GLN A 65 -3.75 6.38 -12.41
CA GLN A 65 -2.43 5.88 -12.02
C GLN A 65 -2.43 5.18 -10.68
N VAL A 66 -3.40 5.50 -9.80
CA VAL A 66 -3.43 5.03 -8.41
C VAL A 66 -4.59 4.11 -8.08
N ILE A 67 -5.64 4.04 -8.92
CA ILE A 67 -6.78 3.14 -8.72
C ILE A 67 -6.99 2.27 -9.95
N GLY A 68 -7.15 0.97 -9.71
CA GLY A 68 -7.58 0.00 -10.70
C GLY A 68 -8.59 -0.95 -10.08
N ILE A 69 -9.68 -1.25 -10.79
CA ILE A 69 -10.67 -2.24 -10.38
C ILE A 69 -11.25 -2.92 -11.60
N ALA A 70 -11.13 -4.25 -11.65
CA ALA A 70 -11.85 -5.05 -12.62
C ALA A 70 -13.33 -5.16 -12.21
N PRO A 71 -14.31 -5.07 -13.14
CA PRO A 71 -15.72 -5.13 -12.77
C PRO A 71 -16.10 -6.33 -11.90
N ALA A 72 -15.49 -7.49 -12.16
CA ALA A 72 -15.72 -8.70 -11.39
C ALA A 72 -15.15 -8.67 -9.96
N ALA A 73 -14.22 -7.75 -9.66
CA ALA A 73 -13.62 -7.59 -8.34
C ALA A 73 -14.42 -6.66 -7.42
N LEU A 74 -15.48 -6.01 -7.92
CA LEU A 74 -16.29 -5.09 -7.12
C LEU A 74 -16.86 -5.73 -5.84
N PRO A 75 -17.35 -6.97 -5.82
CA PRO A 75 -17.78 -7.62 -4.57
C PRO A 75 -16.65 -7.71 -3.52
N ALA A 76 -15.45 -8.12 -3.93
CA ALA A 76 -14.31 -8.21 -3.01
C ALA A 76 -13.86 -6.83 -2.51
N ALA A 77 -13.91 -5.81 -3.35
CA ALA A 77 -13.59 -4.45 -2.96
C ALA A 77 -14.62 -3.85 -1.98
N ARG A 78 -15.90 -4.16 -2.15
CA ARG A 78 -16.98 -3.78 -1.21
C ARG A 78 -16.83 -4.47 0.14
N GLU A 79 -16.54 -5.77 0.11
CA GLU A 79 -16.27 -6.54 1.33
C GLU A 79 -15.07 -5.97 2.09
N LEU A 80 -13.97 -5.67 1.39
CA LEU A 80 -12.79 -5.05 1.98
C LEU A 80 -13.11 -3.68 2.59
N LEU A 81 -13.87 -2.83 1.92
CA LEU A 81 -14.27 -1.54 2.47
C LEU A 81 -15.03 -1.71 3.79
N GLY A 82 -16.00 -2.64 3.84
CA GLY A 82 -16.70 -2.98 5.08
C GLY A 82 -15.74 -3.41 6.19
N GLN A 83 -14.83 -4.34 5.90
CA GLN A 83 -13.82 -4.82 6.87
C GLN A 83 -12.91 -3.69 7.39
N VAL A 84 -12.49 -2.76 6.55
CA VAL A 84 -11.67 -1.60 6.93
C VAL A 84 -12.43 -0.67 7.87
N VAL A 85 -13.70 -0.36 7.54
CA VAL A 85 -14.57 0.49 8.37
C VAL A 85 -14.85 -0.17 9.71
N ASP A 86 -15.20 -1.45 9.72
CA ASP A 86 -15.47 -2.23 10.93
C ASP A 86 -14.22 -2.31 11.83
N TYR A 87 -13.04 -2.52 11.24
CA TYR A 87 -11.79 -2.54 11.98
C TYR A 87 -11.53 -1.20 12.69
N PHE A 88 -11.59 -0.08 11.98
CA PHE A 88 -11.32 1.23 12.58
C PHE A 88 -12.38 1.66 13.60
N THR A 89 -13.63 1.27 13.39
CA THR A 89 -14.73 1.53 14.33
C THR A 89 -14.56 0.68 15.60
N ARG A 90 -14.28 -0.59 15.46
CA ARG A 90 -14.07 -1.52 16.58
C ARG A 90 -12.85 -1.15 17.44
N THR A 91 -11.77 -0.71 16.82
CA THR A 91 -10.56 -0.27 17.53
C THR A 91 -10.69 1.15 18.12
N GLY A 92 -11.79 1.84 17.84
CA GLY A 92 -12.01 3.22 18.31
C GLY A 92 -11.16 4.27 17.59
N ALA A 93 -10.46 3.88 16.52
CA ALA A 93 -9.61 4.79 15.75
C ALA A 93 -10.41 5.78 14.90
N MET A 94 -11.63 5.40 14.50
CA MET A 94 -12.57 6.23 13.73
C MET A 94 -14.00 6.01 14.21
N GLN A 95 -14.90 6.93 13.85
CA GLN A 95 -16.32 6.79 14.07
C GLN A 95 -17.05 6.60 12.74
N HIS A 96 -18.03 5.69 12.71
CA HIS A 96 -18.89 5.49 11.56
C HIS A 96 -20.34 5.71 11.99
N VAL A 97 -20.99 6.71 11.40
CA VAL A 97 -22.38 7.08 11.69
C VAL A 97 -23.07 7.46 10.39
N ASP A 98 -24.23 6.88 10.12
CA ASP A 98 -25.10 7.19 8.97
C ASP A 98 -24.34 7.16 7.61
N GLY A 99 -23.50 6.14 7.41
CA GLY A 99 -22.74 5.98 6.17
C GLY A 99 -21.59 6.97 5.99
N VAL A 100 -21.17 7.67 7.07
CA VAL A 100 -20.05 8.62 7.06
C VAL A 100 -19.00 8.20 8.08
N VAL A 101 -17.77 8.09 7.64
CA VAL A 101 -16.61 7.85 8.52
C VAL A 101 -16.00 9.19 8.93
N GLN A 102 -15.85 9.40 10.22
CA GLN A 102 -15.06 10.50 10.77
C GLN A 102 -13.65 10.02 11.05
N THR A 103 -12.70 10.61 10.35
CA THR A 103 -11.29 10.23 10.39
C THR A 103 -10.51 11.02 11.48
N PRO A 104 -9.31 10.55 11.92
CA PRO A 104 -8.53 11.20 12.97
C PRO A 104 -8.10 12.65 12.67
N ASP A 105 -7.96 13.00 11.40
CA ASP A 105 -7.66 14.35 10.94
C ASP A 105 -8.91 15.25 10.82
N GLY A 106 -10.07 14.77 11.29
CA GLY A 106 -11.33 15.52 11.35
C GLY A 106 -12.14 15.54 10.05
N ARG A 107 -11.67 14.87 8.98
CA ARG A 107 -12.46 14.76 7.74
C ARG A 107 -13.67 13.85 7.94
N ARG A 108 -14.70 14.14 7.18
CA ARG A 108 -15.93 13.33 7.07
C ARG A 108 -15.96 12.71 5.68
N VAL A 109 -15.81 11.40 5.61
CA VAL A 109 -15.75 10.64 4.36
C VAL A 109 -17.05 9.84 4.21
N PRO A 110 -17.95 10.21 3.28
CA PRO A 110 -19.09 9.39 2.94
C PRO A 110 -18.64 8.05 2.36
N LEU A 111 -19.26 6.97 2.81
CA LEU A 111 -18.98 5.64 2.25
C LEU A 111 -19.62 5.51 0.88
N ASP A 112 -18.81 5.20 -0.10
CA ASP A 112 -19.23 4.91 -1.48
C ASP A 112 -18.86 3.46 -1.84
N TYR A 113 -19.85 2.59 -1.85
CA TYR A 113 -19.70 1.19 -2.23
C TYR A 113 -19.66 0.98 -3.75
N ASP A 114 -19.91 2.01 -4.55
CA ASP A 114 -19.73 1.98 -6.00
C ASP A 114 -18.29 2.40 -6.39
N ASP A 115 -17.61 3.12 -5.47
CA ASP A 115 -16.16 3.41 -5.56
C ASP A 115 -15.40 2.96 -4.29
N PRO A 116 -15.40 1.67 -3.95
CA PRO A 116 -14.82 1.20 -2.68
C PRO A 116 -13.31 1.43 -2.58
N MET A 117 -12.56 1.33 -3.69
CA MET A 117 -11.12 1.55 -3.68
C MET A 117 -10.77 3.03 -3.47
N GLY A 118 -11.50 3.95 -4.10
CA GLY A 118 -11.35 5.38 -3.87
C GLY A 118 -11.71 5.78 -2.45
N CYS A 119 -12.79 5.21 -1.91
CA CYS A 119 -13.23 5.43 -0.54
C CYS A 119 -12.18 4.96 0.48
N MET A 120 -11.65 3.73 0.32
CA MET A 120 -10.56 3.21 1.17
C MET A 120 -9.32 4.09 1.13
N GLY A 121 -8.96 4.57 -0.06
CA GLY A 121 -7.82 5.49 -0.23
C GLY A 121 -7.98 6.82 0.52
N GLN A 122 -9.20 7.22 0.86
CA GLN A 122 -9.49 8.41 1.63
C GLN A 122 -9.62 8.17 3.15
N ILE A 123 -9.69 6.90 3.58
CA ILE A 123 -9.85 6.52 4.99
C ILE A 123 -8.53 6.01 5.56
N ALA A 124 -7.88 5.05 4.89
CA ALA A 124 -6.71 4.35 5.40
C ALA A 124 -5.40 4.90 4.83
N GLN A 125 -4.34 4.91 5.66
CA GLN A 125 -2.97 5.19 5.18
C GLN A 125 -2.42 4.06 4.30
N ASN A 126 -3.01 2.87 4.37
CA ASN A 126 -2.57 1.73 3.60
C ASN A 126 -2.94 1.86 2.11
N ASP A 127 -2.03 1.44 1.26
CA ASP A 127 -2.36 0.97 -0.07
C ASP A 127 -2.92 -0.45 0.03
N PHE A 128 -3.86 -0.80 -0.85
CA PHE A 128 -4.47 -2.12 -0.89
C PHE A 128 -4.44 -2.71 -2.29
N ALA A 129 -4.09 -3.98 -2.37
CA ALA A 129 -4.17 -4.78 -3.57
C ALA A 129 -5.02 -6.03 -3.29
N ILE A 130 -6.08 -6.23 -4.09
CA ILE A 130 -6.95 -7.40 -4.01
C ILE A 130 -6.48 -8.42 -5.04
N MET A 131 -6.20 -9.62 -4.54
CA MET A 131 -5.71 -10.75 -5.31
C MET A 131 -6.76 -11.84 -5.31
N GLU A 132 -7.38 -12.08 -6.45
CA GLU A 132 -8.37 -13.14 -6.62
C GLU A 132 -7.76 -14.35 -7.32
N GLN A 133 -8.13 -15.54 -6.87
CA GLN A 133 -7.71 -16.77 -7.54
C GLN A 133 -8.40 -16.91 -8.91
N ARG A 134 -7.60 -17.01 -9.96
CA ARG A 134 -8.06 -17.26 -11.33
C ARG A 134 -7.28 -18.42 -11.93
N GLY A 135 -7.93 -19.57 -12.02
CA GLY A 135 -7.24 -20.80 -12.36
C GLY A 135 -6.22 -21.21 -11.30
N ALA A 136 -4.96 -21.37 -11.69
CA ALA A 136 -3.86 -21.80 -10.81
C ALA A 136 -3.12 -20.62 -10.12
N GLU A 137 -3.48 -19.37 -10.40
CA GLU A 137 -2.77 -18.19 -9.90
C GLU A 137 -3.70 -17.18 -9.22
N HIS A 138 -3.13 -16.43 -8.28
CA HIS A 138 -3.77 -15.21 -7.77
C HIS A 138 -3.41 -14.04 -8.70
N VAL A 139 -4.44 -13.29 -9.12
CA VAL A 139 -4.35 -12.17 -10.06
C VAL A 139 -4.72 -10.88 -9.34
N LEU A 140 -3.98 -9.80 -9.58
CA LEU A 140 -4.28 -8.46 -9.08
C LEU A 140 -5.50 -7.88 -9.80
N THR A 141 -6.65 -7.86 -9.14
CA THR A 141 -7.93 -7.50 -9.76
C THR A 141 -8.51 -6.18 -9.28
N ALA A 142 -8.05 -5.67 -8.13
CA ALA A 142 -8.34 -4.31 -7.70
C ALA A 142 -7.19 -3.77 -6.85
N ALA A 143 -6.95 -2.46 -6.93
CA ALA A 143 -5.98 -1.78 -6.07
C ALA A 143 -6.30 -0.29 -5.89
N VAL A 144 -5.91 0.24 -4.73
CA VAL A 144 -5.57 1.65 -4.52
C VAL A 144 -4.10 1.70 -4.14
N LEU A 145 -3.28 2.37 -4.95
CA LEU A 145 -1.83 2.44 -4.83
C LEU A 145 -1.37 3.89 -4.93
N CYS A 146 -1.37 4.60 -3.81
CA CYS A 146 -0.97 5.99 -3.75
C CYS A 146 0.54 6.15 -3.52
N PHE A 147 1.19 5.18 -2.89
CA PHE A 147 2.60 5.28 -2.52
C PHE A 147 3.44 4.16 -3.16
N PRO A 148 3.51 4.10 -4.50
CA PRO A 148 4.32 3.09 -5.17
C PRO A 148 5.82 3.34 -4.94
N ALA A 149 6.56 2.26 -4.62
CA ALA A 149 8.00 2.29 -4.50
C ALA A 149 8.64 1.63 -5.73
N SER A 150 8.85 2.41 -6.78
CA SER A 150 9.51 1.96 -8.02
C SER A 150 8.73 0.90 -8.81
N TRP A 151 7.41 1.03 -8.91
CA TRP A 151 6.56 0.27 -9.81
C TRP A 151 5.30 1.04 -10.21
N LEU A 152 4.64 0.64 -11.28
CA LEU A 152 3.42 1.23 -11.81
C LEU A 152 2.25 0.25 -11.64
N LEU A 153 1.09 0.76 -11.17
CA LEU A 153 -0.12 -0.05 -11.08
C LEU A 153 -0.50 -0.63 -12.45
N ALA A 154 -0.45 0.18 -13.51
CA ALA A 154 -0.79 -0.25 -14.87
C ALA A 154 0.04 -1.43 -15.38
N GLU A 155 1.29 -1.59 -14.91
CA GLU A 155 2.15 -2.72 -15.30
C GLU A 155 1.82 -4.02 -14.57
N LYS A 156 1.15 -3.93 -13.42
CA LYS A 156 0.82 -5.10 -12.57
C LYS A 156 -0.66 -5.45 -12.55
N PHE A 157 -1.53 -4.50 -12.85
CA PHE A 157 -2.97 -4.70 -12.88
C PHE A 157 -3.36 -5.81 -13.87
N MET A 158 -4.22 -6.70 -13.44
CA MET A 158 -4.68 -7.90 -14.17
C MET A 158 -3.56 -8.91 -14.49
N ARG A 159 -2.43 -8.86 -13.76
CA ARG A 159 -1.39 -9.89 -13.86
C ARG A 159 -1.41 -10.84 -12.67
N GLY A 160 -1.01 -12.07 -12.91
CA GLY A 160 -0.79 -13.09 -11.88
C GLY A 160 0.48 -12.82 -11.05
N LEU A 161 0.61 -13.48 -9.92
CA LEU A 161 1.73 -13.34 -8.99
C LEU A 161 3.10 -13.50 -9.66
N VAL A 162 3.23 -14.43 -10.61
CA VAL A 162 4.49 -14.62 -11.36
C VAL A 162 4.79 -13.37 -12.18
N GLY A 163 3.83 -12.91 -12.99
CA GLY A 163 4.01 -11.75 -13.86
C GLY A 163 4.22 -10.42 -13.11
N ILE A 164 3.71 -10.30 -11.88
CA ILE A 164 3.94 -9.12 -11.03
C ILE A 164 5.40 -9.05 -10.56
N HIS A 165 6.07 -10.20 -10.38
CA HIS A 165 7.40 -10.29 -9.81
C HIS A 165 8.51 -10.63 -10.83
N ASP A 166 8.15 -10.80 -12.10
CA ASP A 166 9.07 -11.19 -13.19
C ASP A 166 10.39 -10.39 -13.25
N PRO A 167 10.40 -9.05 -13.01
CA PRO A 167 11.65 -8.29 -13.01
C PRO A 167 12.37 -8.23 -11.67
N VAL A 168 11.93 -8.94 -10.64
CA VAL A 168 12.56 -8.90 -9.31
C VAL A 168 13.61 -10.00 -9.21
N ASP A 169 14.92 -9.63 -9.30
CA ASP A 169 16.01 -10.48 -8.83
C ASP A 169 15.85 -10.72 -7.31
N PRO A 170 15.70 -11.87 -6.82
CA PRO A 170 15.91 -13.27 -7.17
C PRO A 170 14.62 -14.10 -7.34
N TYR A 171 13.55 -13.56 -7.93
CA TYR A 171 12.27 -14.26 -8.07
C TYR A 171 12.38 -15.36 -9.14
N ASN A 172 12.64 -16.58 -8.70
CA ASN A 172 12.72 -17.77 -9.56
C ASN A 172 11.48 -18.66 -9.39
N ASP A 173 11.35 -19.70 -10.22
CA ASP A 173 10.23 -20.65 -10.21
C ASP A 173 9.96 -21.28 -8.82
N GLN A 174 11.00 -21.49 -8.01
CA GLN A 174 10.84 -22.06 -6.67
C GLN A 174 10.20 -21.04 -5.72
N ILE A 175 10.62 -19.77 -5.79
CA ILE A 175 10.02 -18.70 -5.01
C ILE A 175 8.60 -18.44 -5.48
N ALA A 176 8.34 -18.42 -6.79
CA ALA A 176 7.00 -18.29 -7.35
C ALA A 176 6.03 -19.35 -6.80
N LYS A 177 6.45 -20.64 -6.81
CA LYS A 177 5.65 -21.73 -6.23
C LYS A 177 5.45 -21.59 -4.71
N ARG A 178 6.43 -21.05 -3.97
CA ARG A 178 6.29 -20.81 -2.52
C ARG A 178 5.32 -19.67 -2.24
N VAL A 179 5.40 -18.58 -3.00
CA VAL A 179 4.50 -17.43 -2.85
C VAL A 179 3.07 -17.82 -3.21
N GLN A 180 2.86 -18.57 -4.31
CA GLN A 180 1.53 -19.05 -4.67
C GLN A 180 0.95 -19.95 -3.56
N ARG A 181 1.72 -20.94 -3.06
CA ARG A 181 1.28 -21.77 -1.92
C ARG A 181 1.00 -20.98 -0.66
N LEU A 182 1.76 -19.89 -0.41
CA LEU A 182 1.46 -18.99 0.69
C LEU A 182 0.08 -18.35 0.50
N PHE A 183 -0.19 -17.79 -0.68
CA PHE A 183 -1.48 -17.17 -0.99
C PHE A 183 -2.65 -18.17 -0.88
N ASP A 184 -2.46 -19.40 -1.37
CA ASP A 184 -3.45 -20.48 -1.21
C ASP A 184 -3.72 -20.80 0.25
N GLY A 185 -2.69 -20.76 1.09
CA GLY A 185 -2.71 -21.12 2.51
C GLY A 185 -3.19 -20.04 3.47
N ILE A 186 -3.35 -18.77 3.04
CA ILE A 186 -3.84 -17.71 3.91
C ILE A 186 -5.26 -18.03 4.36
N GLN A 187 -5.49 -17.98 5.68
CA GLN A 187 -6.78 -18.28 6.29
C GLN A 187 -7.49 -17.02 6.75
N VAL A 188 -8.81 -17.06 6.80
CA VAL A 188 -9.63 -16.03 7.45
C VAL A 188 -9.23 -15.95 8.93
N ASP A 189 -9.24 -14.76 9.50
CA ASP A 189 -8.90 -14.48 10.91
C ASP A 189 -7.48 -14.86 11.33
N ARG A 190 -6.60 -15.20 10.38
CA ARG A 190 -5.18 -15.44 10.61
C ARG A 190 -4.32 -14.55 9.73
N PRO A 191 -4.30 -13.24 10.00
CA PRO A 191 -3.51 -12.31 9.22
C PRO A 191 -2.01 -12.61 9.36
N LEU A 192 -1.30 -12.30 8.30
CA LEU A 192 0.15 -12.43 8.23
C LEU A 192 0.75 -11.06 7.92
N TRP A 193 2.01 -10.86 8.29
CA TRP A 193 2.72 -9.66 7.94
C TRP A 193 4.19 -9.91 7.65
N ARG A 194 4.76 -8.96 6.97
CA ARG A 194 6.20 -8.81 6.74
C ARG A 194 6.51 -7.33 6.56
N PHE A 195 7.78 -7.01 6.39
CA PHE A 195 8.21 -5.69 5.92
C PHE A 195 9.35 -5.82 4.92
N ASN A 196 9.59 -4.74 4.19
CA ASN A 196 10.85 -4.45 3.52
C ASN A 196 11.37 -3.10 4.02
N ALA A 197 12.66 -2.86 3.85
CA ALA A 197 13.27 -1.57 4.17
C ALA A 197 14.42 -1.29 3.19
N LEU A 198 14.38 -0.10 2.59
CA LEU A 198 15.37 0.34 1.62
C LEU A 198 15.68 1.82 1.82
N ARG A 199 16.92 2.21 1.56
CA ARG A 199 17.33 3.62 1.61
C ARG A 199 17.01 4.34 0.30
N TYR A 200 16.64 5.62 0.41
CA TYR A 200 16.26 6.51 -0.68
C TYR A 200 16.89 7.90 -0.48
N ALA A 201 17.36 8.51 -1.55
CA ALA A 201 17.78 9.91 -1.55
C ALA A 201 16.56 10.85 -1.58
N ASP A 202 15.50 10.44 -2.27
CA ASP A 202 14.24 11.19 -2.37
C ASP A 202 13.20 10.60 -1.41
N PRO A 203 12.69 11.38 -0.42
CA PRO A 203 11.68 10.92 0.54
C PRO A 203 10.26 10.90 -0.04
N ALA A 204 10.03 11.33 -1.28
CA ALA A 204 8.71 11.38 -1.87
C ALA A 204 7.98 10.02 -1.75
N LEU A 205 6.72 10.06 -1.32
CA LEU A 205 5.91 8.85 -1.18
C LEU A 205 5.44 8.31 -2.52
N PHE A 206 5.02 9.21 -3.43
CA PHE A 206 4.59 8.83 -4.78
C PHE A 206 5.80 8.77 -5.71
N GLN A 207 6.35 7.56 -5.90
CA GLN A 207 7.51 7.30 -6.77
C GLN A 207 7.17 6.26 -7.85
N PRO A 208 6.25 6.55 -8.77
CA PRO A 208 5.92 5.64 -9.87
C PRO A 208 7.10 5.54 -10.82
N ARG A 209 7.57 4.33 -11.06
CA ARG A 209 8.64 4.02 -12.01
C ARG A 209 8.34 2.71 -12.68
N SER A 210 8.59 2.60 -13.98
CA SER A 210 8.46 1.33 -14.67
C SER A 210 9.31 0.25 -14.00
N MET A 211 8.75 -0.95 -13.85
CA MET A 211 9.45 -2.12 -13.33
C MET A 211 10.67 -2.51 -14.20
N TYR A 212 10.72 -2.06 -15.45
CA TYR A 212 11.84 -2.26 -16.37
C TYR A 212 12.90 -1.14 -16.30
N ALA A 213 12.62 -0.05 -15.57
CA ALA A 213 13.59 1.02 -15.38
C ALA A 213 14.55 0.69 -14.24
N ARG A 214 15.86 0.65 -14.54
CA ARG A 214 16.87 0.44 -13.49
C ARG A 214 16.79 1.53 -12.44
N ARG A 215 16.76 1.12 -11.17
CA ARG A 215 16.96 2.02 -10.03
C ARG A 215 18.45 2.43 -10.01
N PRO A 216 18.79 3.73 -9.87
CA PRO A 216 20.17 4.14 -9.67
C PRO A 216 20.77 3.37 -8.50
N GLY A 217 21.88 2.66 -8.75
CA GLY A 217 22.46 1.71 -7.78
C GLY A 217 23.32 2.34 -6.69
N GLU A 218 23.62 3.63 -6.81
CA GLU A 218 24.72 4.27 -6.06
C GLU A 218 24.35 4.64 -4.61
N GLU A 219 23.08 4.61 -4.23
CA GLU A 219 22.63 5.16 -2.96
C GLU A 219 22.03 4.14 -1.97
N ARG A 220 22.06 2.84 -2.28
CA ARG A 220 21.35 1.81 -1.49
C ARG A 220 21.78 1.71 -0.02
N HIS A 221 22.98 2.17 0.31
CA HIS A 221 23.56 2.02 1.67
C HIS A 221 23.81 3.36 2.38
N THR A 222 23.85 4.46 1.65
CA THR A 222 24.24 5.79 2.18
C THR A 222 23.18 6.85 2.07
N ALA A 223 22.05 6.58 1.39
CA ALA A 223 20.98 7.53 1.24
C ALA A 223 20.31 7.84 2.59
N ARG A 224 19.93 9.12 2.76
CA ARG A 224 19.49 9.71 4.02
C ARG A 224 18.18 9.13 4.56
N TYR A 225 17.23 8.79 3.68
CA TYR A 225 15.91 8.37 4.13
C TYR A 225 15.78 6.86 4.12
N LEU A 226 15.25 6.30 5.21
CA LEU A 226 14.85 4.89 5.25
C LEU A 226 13.35 4.80 4.95
N ARG A 227 13.01 4.14 3.86
CA ARG A 227 11.63 3.80 3.52
C ARG A 227 11.38 2.34 3.85
N SER A 228 10.36 2.08 4.64
CA SER A 228 9.92 0.73 4.97
C SER A 228 8.44 0.57 4.64
N GLU A 229 8.10 -0.57 4.05
CA GLU A 229 6.73 -0.96 3.80
C GLU A 229 6.37 -2.10 4.74
N ARG A 230 5.45 -1.84 5.67
CA ARG A 230 4.80 -2.87 6.45
C ARG A 230 3.70 -3.49 5.61
N GLN A 231 3.87 -4.73 5.25
CA GLN A 231 3.00 -5.47 4.33
C GLN A 231 2.16 -6.47 5.12
N THR A 232 0.85 -6.44 4.95
CA THR A 232 -0.08 -7.36 5.59
C THR A 232 -0.82 -8.20 4.56
N LEU A 233 -1.16 -9.43 4.94
CA LEU A 233 -1.90 -10.38 4.10
C LEU A 233 -3.07 -10.90 4.92
N ILE A 234 -4.28 -10.70 4.41
CA ILE A 234 -5.52 -11.24 4.99
C ILE A 234 -6.32 -11.98 3.91
N ARG A 235 -7.20 -12.87 4.34
CA ARG A 235 -8.21 -13.47 3.46
C ARG A 235 -9.59 -12.95 3.82
N LEU A 236 -10.31 -12.43 2.85
CA LEU A 236 -11.68 -12.01 3.04
C LEU A 236 -12.59 -13.22 3.30
N PRO A 237 -13.52 -13.14 4.27
CA PRO A 237 -14.34 -14.29 4.66
C PRO A 237 -15.36 -14.71 3.58
N GLU A 238 -15.97 -13.77 2.86
CA GLU A 238 -17.05 -14.05 1.90
C GLU A 238 -16.49 -14.36 0.51
N THR A 239 -15.81 -13.42 -0.10
CA THR A 239 -15.29 -13.56 -1.47
C THR A 239 -14.04 -14.43 -1.57
N ARG A 240 -13.39 -14.71 -0.44
CA ARG A 240 -12.15 -15.49 -0.35
C ARG A 240 -10.96 -14.85 -1.05
N ALA A 241 -11.07 -13.61 -1.51
CA ALA A 241 -9.96 -12.86 -2.07
C ALA A 241 -8.87 -12.65 -1.01
N VAL A 242 -7.61 -12.61 -1.43
CA VAL A 242 -6.49 -12.23 -0.59
C VAL A 242 -6.25 -10.74 -0.74
N VAL A 243 -6.12 -10.04 0.36
CA VAL A 243 -5.77 -8.63 0.38
C VAL A 243 -4.32 -8.46 0.82
N PHE A 244 -3.56 -7.76 0.02
CA PHE A 244 -2.22 -7.30 0.33
C PHE A 244 -2.29 -5.82 0.68
N GLY A 245 -2.10 -5.52 1.97
CA GLY A 245 -2.10 -4.15 2.48
C GLY A 245 -0.67 -3.65 2.66
N ILE A 246 -0.39 -2.40 2.31
CA ILE A 246 0.93 -1.78 2.40
C ILE A 246 0.82 -0.47 3.19
N HIS A 247 1.45 -0.41 4.35
CA HIS A 247 1.62 0.82 5.12
C HIS A 247 3.06 1.31 4.95
N THR A 248 3.23 2.52 4.43
CA THR A 248 4.54 3.08 4.08
C THR A 248 5.03 4.04 5.14
N PHE A 249 6.23 3.76 5.67
CA PHE A 249 7.01 4.65 6.52
C PHE A 249 8.16 5.26 5.73
N VAL A 250 8.43 6.53 5.97
CA VAL A 250 9.67 7.20 5.55
C VAL A 250 10.21 7.96 6.74
N VAL A 251 11.42 7.64 7.16
CA VAL A 251 12.10 8.31 8.28
C VAL A 251 13.43 8.88 7.82
N ASP A 252 13.80 10.01 8.43
CA ASP A 252 15.13 10.59 8.27
C ASP A 252 16.10 9.86 9.20
N THR A 253 17.16 9.31 8.67
CA THR A 253 18.17 8.58 9.49
C THR A 253 19.26 9.48 10.06
N GLU A 254 19.21 10.78 9.78
CA GLU A 254 20.13 11.80 10.29
C GLU A 254 19.46 12.80 11.25
N ALA A 255 18.16 12.61 11.55
CA ALA A 255 17.37 13.48 12.44
C ALA A 255 17.51 13.09 13.91
#